data_be233dbf7ad2ca2337342e4078cad831
#
_entry.id   be233dbf7ad2ca2337342e4078cad831
#
_cell.length_a   1.000
_cell.length_b   1.000
_cell.length_c   1.000
_cell.angle_alpha   90.00
_cell.angle_beta   90.00
_cell.angle_gamma   90.00
#
_symmetry.space_group_name_H-M   'P 1'
#
loop_
_entity.id
_entity.type
_entity.pdbx_description
1 polymer ?
#
loop_
_entity_poly.entity_id
_entity_poly.type
_entity_poly.pdbx_seq_one_letter_code
_entity_poly.pdbx_strand_id
1 'polypeptide(L)'
;MAVLGKGEANGAISLLHAAGLGYGASLAIDLPLIIRLLDTPYKTEPDDQDNILGHTVSVWQENGYPLPAEELHWAVISKIPQKQGLKSSSALCIAALRALCDATNTQLEDSIMVDLARNIQLIAGVSMTGSIDDSWACLTGGWKLIDINAPSSAEGVIVESPGLPSADWEIVIVLGKERDRKLTLEDFVAQQPAFLQAFNALQEGNEIIAMTWNGRAMLGILNDSELRKMTNDSFINGARATTVSGSGNAMAILVPAASSALLSHIVSWYEQRSEHKVIQAKIINGPMPKVDED
;
A
#
# COMPACT_ATOMS: atom_id res chain seq x y z
N MET A 1 -8.72 31.57 -2.02
CA MET A 1 -8.32 30.15 -2.00
C MET A 1 -9.58 29.32 -1.91
N ALA A 2 -10.06 28.84 -3.03
CA ALA A 2 -11.19 27.93 -3.09
C ALA A 2 -10.68 26.48 -3.24
N VAL A 3 -11.43 25.54 -2.67
CA VAL A 3 -11.18 24.11 -2.88
C VAL A 3 -11.96 23.72 -4.13
N LEU A 4 -11.25 23.32 -5.19
CA LEU A 4 -11.81 22.86 -6.45
C LEU A 4 -12.30 21.40 -6.35
N GLY A 5 -11.56 20.57 -5.63
CA GLY A 5 -11.90 19.18 -5.42
C GLY A 5 -11.14 18.55 -4.26
N LYS A 6 -11.61 17.40 -3.81
CA LYS A 6 -11.04 16.62 -2.68
C LYS A 6 -10.89 15.17 -3.08
N GLY A 7 -9.81 14.55 -2.61
CA GLY A 7 -9.58 13.12 -2.76
C GLY A 7 -8.94 12.54 -1.52
N GLU A 8 -9.25 11.27 -1.26
CA GLU A 8 -8.75 10.53 -0.10
C GLU A 8 -8.36 9.12 -0.53
N ALA A 9 -7.30 8.61 0.05
CA ALA A 9 -6.84 7.24 -0.09
C ALA A 9 -6.19 6.78 1.22
N ASN A 10 -5.97 5.47 1.34
CA ASN A 10 -5.36 4.90 2.53
C ASN A 10 -4.04 4.21 2.19
N GLY A 11 -3.18 4.03 3.19
CA GLY A 11 -1.99 3.21 3.06
C GLY A 11 -2.32 1.72 2.99
N ALA A 12 -1.32 0.91 2.66
CA ALA A 12 -1.46 -0.54 2.67
C ALA A 12 -0.14 -1.23 3.05
N ILE A 13 -0.24 -2.53 3.40
CA ILE A 13 0.90 -3.41 3.66
C ILE A 13 0.89 -4.58 2.68
N SER A 14 2.07 -5.09 2.32
CA SER A 14 2.17 -6.21 1.37
C SER A 14 1.81 -7.55 2.01
N LEU A 15 0.91 -8.29 1.36
CA LEU A 15 0.67 -9.72 1.58
C LEU A 15 1.51 -10.56 0.61
N LEU A 16 1.77 -10.04 -0.60
CA LEU A 16 2.62 -10.64 -1.62
C LEU A 16 3.26 -9.53 -2.46
N HIS A 17 4.59 -9.50 -2.52
CA HIS A 17 5.32 -8.51 -3.32
C HIS A 17 5.34 -8.93 -4.80
N ALA A 18 4.81 -8.07 -5.67
CA ALA A 18 4.63 -8.38 -7.09
C ALA A 18 5.93 -8.71 -7.85
N ALA A 19 7.06 -8.13 -7.47
CA ALA A 19 8.36 -8.40 -8.10
C ALA A 19 8.84 -9.86 -7.91
N GLY A 20 8.25 -10.63 -6.98
CA GLY A 20 8.63 -12.02 -6.74
C GLY A 20 8.21 -12.98 -7.85
N LEU A 21 6.98 -12.86 -8.32
CA LEU A 21 6.36 -13.81 -9.25
C LEU A 21 5.56 -13.15 -10.38
N GLY A 22 5.45 -11.83 -10.43
CA GLY A 22 4.51 -11.14 -11.30
C GLY A 22 3.07 -11.12 -10.75
N TYR A 23 2.87 -11.55 -9.51
CA TYR A 23 1.60 -11.50 -8.78
C TYR A 23 1.77 -10.69 -7.52
N GLY A 24 0.86 -9.76 -7.26
CA GLY A 24 0.89 -8.87 -6.11
C GLY A 24 -0.39 -8.90 -5.30
N ALA A 25 -0.27 -8.63 -4.00
CA ALA A 25 -1.41 -8.37 -3.13
C ALA A 25 -1.00 -7.46 -1.96
N SER A 26 -1.81 -6.43 -1.72
CA SER A 26 -1.63 -5.49 -0.62
C SER A 26 -2.92 -5.34 0.17
N LEU A 27 -2.82 -5.32 1.51
CA LEU A 27 -3.93 -5.17 2.45
C LEU A 27 -4.02 -3.72 2.91
N ALA A 28 -5.18 -3.11 2.76
CA ALA A 28 -5.45 -1.73 3.15
C ALA A 28 -5.43 -1.54 4.67
N ILE A 29 -4.87 -0.43 5.13
CA ILE A 29 -4.78 -0.03 6.53
C ILE A 29 -5.19 1.44 6.72
N ASP A 30 -5.67 1.82 7.90
CA ASP A 30 -6.23 3.12 8.23
C ASP A 30 -5.16 4.22 8.46
N LEU A 31 -4.25 4.34 7.51
CA LEU A 31 -3.32 5.45 7.40
C LEU A 31 -3.79 6.38 6.26
N PRO A 32 -4.66 7.36 6.53
CA PRO A 32 -5.25 8.19 5.49
C PRO A 32 -4.25 9.19 4.90
N LEU A 33 -4.43 9.43 3.59
CA LEU A 33 -3.86 10.53 2.83
C LEU A 33 -5.02 11.32 2.20
N ILE A 34 -5.06 12.62 2.47
CA ILE A 34 -6.12 13.53 2.01
C ILE A 34 -5.49 14.60 1.13
N ILE A 35 -6.08 14.83 -0.03
CA ILE A 35 -5.70 15.89 -0.96
C ILE A 35 -6.84 16.90 -1.11
N ARG A 36 -6.46 18.17 -1.20
CA ARG A 36 -7.33 19.26 -1.68
C ARG A 36 -6.68 19.87 -2.91
N LEU A 37 -7.41 19.92 -4.00
CA LEU A 37 -7.06 20.66 -5.19
C LEU A 37 -7.56 22.09 -5.03
N LEU A 38 -6.70 23.08 -5.28
CA LEU A 38 -6.92 24.48 -4.97
C LEU A 38 -6.74 25.36 -6.21
N ASP A 39 -7.43 26.51 -6.23
CA ASP A 39 -7.30 27.57 -7.26
C ASP A 39 -6.10 28.49 -7.06
N THR A 40 -5.48 28.45 -5.88
CA THR A 40 -4.32 29.31 -5.53
C THR A 40 -3.34 28.52 -4.67
N PRO A 41 -2.05 28.92 -4.66
CA PRO A 41 -1.01 28.22 -3.90
C PRO A 41 -1.34 28.08 -2.42
N TYR A 42 -1.07 26.90 -1.88
CA TYR A 42 -1.12 26.66 -0.44
C TYR A 42 0.20 27.08 0.22
N LYS A 43 0.14 27.41 1.52
CA LYS A 43 1.32 27.90 2.28
C LYS A 43 2.50 26.93 2.31
N THR A 44 2.19 25.63 2.29
CA THR A 44 3.18 24.56 2.33
C THR A 44 3.05 23.75 1.05
N GLU A 45 4.13 23.68 0.29
CA GLU A 45 4.19 22.80 -0.88
C GLU A 45 4.16 21.34 -0.44
N PRO A 46 3.48 20.45 -1.19
CA PRO A 46 3.52 19.02 -0.94
C PRO A 46 4.95 18.47 -1.03
N ASP A 47 5.31 17.53 -0.18
CA ASP A 47 6.53 16.75 -0.33
C ASP A 47 6.32 15.66 -1.41
N ASP A 48 6.55 16.04 -2.66
CA ASP A 48 6.37 15.24 -3.87
C ASP A 48 7.66 15.25 -4.70
N GLN A 49 8.72 14.64 -4.16
CA GLN A 49 10.06 14.61 -4.78
C GLN A 49 10.08 13.93 -6.16
N ASP A 50 9.16 12.99 -6.38
CA ASP A 50 9.05 12.21 -7.62
C ASP A 50 8.05 12.83 -8.61
N ASN A 51 7.54 14.03 -8.33
CA ASN A 51 6.58 14.78 -9.16
C ASN A 51 5.32 13.97 -9.55
N ILE A 52 4.82 13.15 -8.64
CA ILE A 52 3.63 12.31 -8.85
C ILE A 52 2.41 13.18 -9.19
N LEU A 53 2.23 14.31 -8.50
CA LEU A 53 1.11 15.22 -8.74
C LEU A 53 1.17 15.84 -10.12
N GLY A 54 2.34 16.23 -10.60
CA GLY A 54 2.54 16.73 -11.96
C GLY A 54 2.26 15.66 -13.01
N HIS A 55 2.76 14.44 -12.81
CA HIS A 55 2.47 13.30 -13.69
C HIS A 55 0.98 12.92 -13.67
N THR A 56 0.30 13.08 -12.54
CA THR A 56 -1.16 12.85 -12.45
C THR A 56 -1.91 13.80 -13.39
N VAL A 57 -1.57 15.08 -13.40
CA VAL A 57 -2.19 16.07 -14.31
C VAL A 57 -1.91 15.72 -15.76
N SER A 58 -0.67 15.37 -16.11
CA SER A 58 -0.29 15.00 -17.48
C SER A 58 -1.06 13.78 -17.98
N VAL A 59 -1.06 12.69 -17.19
CA VAL A 59 -1.77 11.44 -17.55
C VAL A 59 -3.27 11.68 -17.64
N TRP A 60 -3.85 12.49 -16.76
CA TRP A 60 -5.26 12.89 -16.81
C TRP A 60 -5.62 13.57 -18.13
N GLN A 61 -4.83 14.57 -18.55
CA GLN A 61 -5.03 15.29 -19.82
C GLN A 61 -4.81 14.41 -21.05
N GLU A 62 -3.76 13.56 -21.05
CA GLU A 62 -3.46 12.64 -22.15
C GLU A 62 -4.61 11.64 -22.41
N ASN A 63 -5.38 11.31 -21.37
CA ASN A 63 -6.56 10.46 -21.49
C ASN A 63 -7.83 11.26 -21.83
N GLY A 64 -7.72 12.55 -22.15
CA GLY A 64 -8.82 13.39 -22.64
C GLY A 64 -9.75 13.93 -21.55
N TYR A 65 -9.38 13.82 -20.28
CA TYR A 65 -10.20 14.36 -19.18
C TYR A 65 -9.97 15.86 -19.01
N PRO A 66 -11.03 16.65 -18.66
CA PRO A 66 -10.94 18.08 -18.51
C PRO A 66 -10.17 18.48 -17.24
N LEU A 67 -9.51 19.63 -17.27
CA LEU A 67 -8.98 20.26 -16.06
C LEU A 67 -9.96 21.27 -15.49
N PRO A 68 -10.06 21.40 -14.15
CA PRO A 68 -10.97 22.34 -13.51
C PRO A 68 -10.49 23.80 -13.56
N ALA A 69 -9.19 24.03 -13.81
CA ALA A 69 -8.55 25.35 -13.95
C ALA A 69 -7.25 25.24 -14.75
N GLU A 70 -6.72 26.39 -15.23
CA GLU A 70 -5.44 26.43 -15.95
C GLU A 70 -4.25 26.14 -15.03
N GLU A 71 -4.27 26.67 -13.81
CA GLU A 71 -3.27 26.40 -12.78
C GLU A 71 -3.90 25.59 -11.65
N LEU A 72 -3.19 24.55 -11.21
CA LEU A 72 -3.63 23.64 -10.17
C LEU A 72 -2.62 23.62 -9.02
N HIS A 73 -3.13 23.78 -7.81
CA HIS A 73 -2.32 23.75 -6.60
C HIS A 73 -2.83 22.65 -5.66
N TRP A 74 -1.92 22.04 -4.94
CA TRP A 74 -2.21 20.88 -4.12
C TRP A 74 -1.92 21.15 -2.64
N ALA A 75 -2.83 20.73 -1.78
CA ALA A 75 -2.57 20.61 -0.34
C ALA A 75 -2.72 19.14 0.05
N VAL A 76 -1.65 18.56 0.58
CA VAL A 76 -1.59 17.14 0.94
C VAL A 76 -1.40 17.01 2.46
N ILE A 77 -2.25 16.17 3.07
CA ILE A 77 -2.14 15.77 4.49
C ILE A 77 -2.04 14.26 4.51
N SER A 78 -0.94 13.70 4.96
CA SER A 78 -0.71 12.26 5.00
C SER A 78 -0.34 11.77 6.39
N LYS A 79 -0.94 10.64 6.80
CA LYS A 79 -0.49 9.84 7.93
C LYS A 79 0.42 8.69 7.52
N ILE A 80 0.60 8.46 6.22
CA ILE A 80 1.44 7.38 5.69
C ILE A 80 2.90 7.83 5.75
N PRO A 81 3.78 7.17 6.51
CA PRO A 81 5.21 7.44 6.49
C PRO A 81 5.81 7.19 5.11
N GLN A 82 6.54 8.17 4.60
CA GLN A 82 7.20 8.06 3.30
C GLN A 82 8.36 7.07 3.33
N LYS A 83 8.71 6.48 2.17
CA LYS A 83 9.85 5.57 1.95
C LYS A 83 9.88 4.35 2.88
N GLN A 84 8.74 4.01 3.50
CA GLN A 84 8.61 2.86 4.40
C GLN A 84 7.94 1.64 3.74
N GLY A 85 7.55 1.72 2.47
CA GLY A 85 6.85 0.64 1.77
C GLY A 85 5.35 0.54 2.13
N LEU A 86 4.80 1.57 2.78
CA LEU A 86 3.39 1.65 3.20
C LEU A 86 2.48 2.25 2.13
N LYS A 87 2.93 2.19 0.86
CA LYS A 87 2.17 2.55 -0.35
C LYS A 87 1.82 4.03 -0.47
N SER A 88 2.67 4.92 0.06
CA SER A 88 2.44 6.37 0.00
C SER A 88 2.31 6.91 -1.42
N SER A 89 3.11 6.41 -2.37
CA SER A 89 3.03 6.82 -3.79
C SER A 89 1.71 6.41 -4.43
N SER A 90 1.25 5.17 -4.21
CA SER A 90 -0.05 4.69 -4.72
C SER A 90 -1.21 5.46 -4.11
N ALA A 91 -1.17 5.72 -2.79
CA ALA A 91 -2.18 6.52 -2.10
C ALA A 91 -2.20 7.97 -2.63
N LEU A 92 -1.03 8.56 -2.93
CA LEU A 92 -0.94 9.91 -3.51
C LEU A 92 -1.56 9.95 -4.91
N CYS A 93 -1.26 8.97 -5.79
CA CYS A 93 -1.88 8.86 -7.10
C CYS A 93 -3.41 8.75 -7.01
N ILE A 94 -3.91 7.82 -6.20
CA ILE A 94 -5.36 7.57 -6.06
C ILE A 94 -6.07 8.80 -5.49
N ALA A 95 -5.54 9.42 -4.44
CA ALA A 95 -6.15 10.61 -3.86
C ALA A 95 -6.12 11.81 -4.82
N ALA A 96 -5.05 11.98 -5.62
CA ALA A 96 -4.97 13.03 -6.62
C ALA A 96 -5.97 12.82 -7.76
N LEU A 97 -6.10 11.60 -8.27
CA LEU A 97 -7.11 11.25 -9.28
C LEU A 97 -8.53 11.47 -8.76
N ARG A 98 -8.84 11.08 -7.52
CA ARG A 98 -10.13 11.36 -6.89
C ARG A 98 -10.40 12.86 -6.74
N ALA A 99 -9.38 13.66 -6.41
CA ALA A 99 -9.53 15.11 -6.32
C ALA A 99 -9.82 15.75 -7.70
N LEU A 100 -9.23 15.24 -8.78
CA LEU A 100 -9.56 15.66 -10.16
C LEU A 100 -10.97 15.22 -10.55
N CYS A 101 -11.36 13.99 -10.24
CA CYS A 101 -12.73 13.50 -10.45
C CYS A 101 -13.77 14.40 -9.77
N ASP A 102 -13.55 14.75 -8.49
CA ASP A 102 -14.43 15.61 -7.72
C ASP A 102 -14.49 17.03 -8.31
N ALA A 103 -13.33 17.59 -8.67
CA ALA A 103 -13.23 18.94 -9.22
C ALA A 103 -13.90 19.10 -10.60
N THR A 104 -13.94 18.04 -11.41
CA THR A 104 -14.47 18.05 -12.78
C THR A 104 -15.81 17.34 -12.90
N ASN A 105 -16.35 16.81 -11.81
CA ASN A 105 -17.53 15.95 -11.79
C ASN A 105 -17.40 14.75 -12.76
N THR A 106 -16.17 14.24 -12.93
CA THR A 106 -15.88 13.07 -13.75
C THR A 106 -16.08 11.81 -12.93
N GLN A 107 -16.78 10.83 -13.47
CA GLN A 107 -16.92 9.52 -12.85
C GLN A 107 -16.03 8.51 -13.58
N LEU A 108 -15.15 7.85 -12.84
CA LEU A 108 -14.29 6.78 -13.35
C LEU A 108 -14.67 5.48 -12.65
N GLU A 109 -14.60 4.39 -13.40
CA GLU A 109 -14.58 3.05 -12.81
C GLU A 109 -13.28 2.86 -12.04
N ASP A 110 -13.33 2.09 -10.95
CA ASP A 110 -12.19 1.83 -10.09
C ASP A 110 -10.98 1.25 -10.87
N SER A 111 -11.25 0.34 -11.82
CA SER A 111 -10.21 -0.24 -12.69
C SER A 111 -9.50 0.80 -13.55
N ILE A 112 -10.24 1.74 -14.14
CA ILE A 112 -9.66 2.84 -14.94
C ILE A 112 -8.78 3.72 -14.04
N MET A 113 -9.24 4.03 -12.83
CA MET A 113 -8.46 4.81 -11.88
C MET A 113 -7.16 4.11 -11.49
N VAL A 114 -7.18 2.79 -11.31
CA VAL A 114 -5.99 1.98 -11.02
C VAL A 114 -5.05 1.94 -12.22
N ASP A 115 -5.56 1.82 -13.46
CA ASP A 115 -4.74 1.84 -14.67
C ASP A 115 -4.06 3.21 -14.88
N LEU A 116 -4.75 4.31 -14.61
CA LEU A 116 -4.15 5.65 -14.60
C LEU A 116 -3.05 5.75 -13.53
N ALA A 117 -3.32 5.26 -12.30
CA ALA A 117 -2.34 5.27 -11.22
C ALA A 117 -1.10 4.42 -11.55
N ARG A 118 -1.27 3.28 -12.25
CA ARG A 118 -0.16 2.47 -12.78
C ARG A 118 0.73 3.30 -13.71
N ASN A 119 0.13 3.98 -14.68
CA ASN A 119 0.88 4.80 -15.64
C ASN A 119 1.63 5.94 -14.95
N ILE A 120 0.99 6.63 -14.03
CA ILE A 120 1.61 7.70 -13.24
C ILE A 120 2.84 7.19 -12.49
N GLN A 121 2.73 6.06 -11.79
CA GLN A 121 3.83 5.50 -10.99
C GLN A 121 4.99 4.99 -11.86
N LEU A 122 4.72 4.46 -13.04
CA LEU A 122 5.75 4.04 -13.99
C LEU A 122 6.50 5.25 -14.56
N ILE A 123 5.80 6.32 -14.95
CA ILE A 123 6.40 7.57 -15.45
C ILE A 123 7.24 8.23 -14.34
N ALA A 124 6.75 8.27 -13.12
CA ALA A 124 7.45 8.83 -11.97
C ALA A 124 8.66 7.96 -11.53
N GLY A 125 8.79 6.71 -12.02
CA GLY A 125 9.87 5.80 -11.67
C GLY A 125 9.85 5.31 -10.22
N VAL A 126 8.69 5.40 -9.55
CA VAL A 126 8.52 5.02 -8.13
C VAL A 126 8.10 3.56 -7.95
N SER A 127 7.79 2.86 -9.03
CA SER A 127 7.39 1.45 -8.99
C SER A 127 8.13 0.63 -10.04
N MET A 128 8.56 -0.59 -9.68
CA MET A 128 9.14 -1.57 -10.60
C MET A 128 8.06 -2.31 -11.42
N THR A 129 6.83 -2.38 -10.91
CA THR A 129 5.76 -3.25 -11.41
C THR A 129 4.47 -2.48 -11.74
N GLY A 130 4.47 -1.16 -11.53
CA GLY A 130 3.30 -0.30 -11.67
C GLY A 130 2.37 -0.31 -10.45
N SER A 131 2.65 -1.12 -9.41
CA SER A 131 1.92 -1.14 -8.12
C SER A 131 0.39 -1.22 -8.24
N ILE A 132 -0.12 -2.08 -9.12
CA ILE A 132 -1.56 -2.25 -9.36
C ILE A 132 -2.26 -2.73 -8.08
N ASP A 133 -1.71 -3.75 -7.43
CA ASP A 133 -2.22 -4.31 -6.17
C ASP A 133 -2.21 -3.27 -5.04
N ASP A 134 -1.18 -2.42 -4.97
CA ASP A 134 -1.09 -1.32 -4.03
C ASP A 134 -2.20 -0.29 -4.28
N SER A 135 -2.41 0.07 -5.55
CA SER A 135 -3.42 1.04 -5.95
C SER A 135 -4.85 0.55 -5.65
N TRP A 136 -5.13 -0.74 -5.91
CA TRP A 136 -6.40 -1.36 -5.53
C TRP A 136 -6.65 -1.28 -4.01
N ALA A 137 -5.67 -1.65 -3.19
CA ALA A 137 -5.81 -1.58 -1.74
C ALA A 137 -6.03 -0.14 -1.26
N CYS A 138 -5.27 0.83 -1.80
CA CYS A 138 -5.43 2.25 -1.45
C CYS A 138 -6.80 2.81 -1.86
N LEU A 139 -7.41 2.27 -2.92
CA LEU A 139 -8.67 2.73 -3.50
C LEU A 139 -9.90 2.14 -2.83
N THR A 140 -9.95 0.80 -2.67
CA THR A 140 -11.19 0.08 -2.31
C THR A 140 -11.20 -0.53 -0.91
N GLY A 141 -10.05 -0.60 -0.24
CA GLY A 141 -9.92 -1.41 0.98
C GLY A 141 -9.78 -2.91 0.69
N GLY A 142 -9.70 -3.73 1.74
CA GLY A 142 -9.45 -5.16 1.61
C GLY A 142 -8.14 -5.48 0.91
N TRP A 143 -8.13 -6.56 0.12
CA TRP A 143 -7.01 -6.91 -0.76
C TRP A 143 -7.50 -7.62 -2.04
N LYS A 144 -6.70 -7.50 -3.09
CA LYS A 144 -6.88 -8.27 -4.33
C LYS A 144 -5.56 -8.96 -4.68
N LEU A 145 -5.64 -10.23 -5.12
CA LEU A 145 -4.52 -10.92 -5.75
C LEU A 145 -4.55 -10.58 -7.25
N ILE A 146 -3.49 -9.95 -7.72
CA ILE A 146 -3.41 -9.37 -9.06
C ILE A 146 -2.29 -10.03 -9.87
N ASP A 147 -2.59 -10.41 -11.13
CA ASP A 147 -1.59 -10.63 -12.16
C ASP A 147 -1.22 -9.27 -12.77
N ILE A 148 0.02 -8.81 -12.52
CA ILE A 148 0.50 -7.52 -13.03
C ILE A 148 0.77 -7.50 -14.53
N ASN A 149 0.81 -8.68 -15.19
CA ASN A 149 1.03 -8.81 -16.62
C ASN A 149 -0.27 -8.81 -17.43
N ALA A 150 -1.42 -8.78 -16.76
CA ALA A 150 -2.71 -8.69 -17.45
C ALA A 150 -2.83 -7.37 -18.24
N PRO A 151 -3.63 -7.36 -19.34
CA PRO A 151 -3.80 -6.18 -20.18
C PRO A 151 -4.37 -4.97 -19.46
N SER A 152 -5.25 -5.19 -18.47
CA SER A 152 -5.85 -4.16 -17.63
C SER A 152 -5.90 -4.60 -16.18
N SER A 153 -6.05 -3.62 -15.27
CA SER A 153 -6.16 -3.91 -13.84
C SER A 153 -7.43 -4.71 -13.49
N ALA A 154 -8.49 -4.58 -14.28
CA ALA A 154 -9.72 -5.36 -14.11
C ALA A 154 -9.51 -6.85 -14.46
N GLU A 155 -8.86 -7.13 -15.59
CA GLU A 155 -8.56 -8.49 -16.04
C GLU A 155 -7.49 -9.18 -15.15
N GLY A 156 -6.66 -8.39 -14.50
CA GLY A 156 -5.63 -8.90 -13.60
C GLY A 156 -6.13 -9.41 -12.25
N VAL A 157 -7.38 -9.15 -11.86
CA VAL A 157 -7.93 -9.61 -10.57
C VAL A 157 -8.17 -11.11 -10.60
N ILE A 158 -7.43 -11.86 -9.78
CA ILE A 158 -7.56 -13.31 -9.63
C ILE A 158 -8.48 -13.66 -8.45
N VAL A 159 -8.27 -13.01 -7.31
CA VAL A 159 -9.05 -13.17 -6.08
C VAL A 159 -9.24 -11.80 -5.45
N GLU A 160 -10.40 -11.55 -4.88
CA GLU A 160 -10.63 -10.40 -4.02
C GLU A 160 -11.21 -10.82 -2.67
N SER A 161 -10.86 -10.08 -1.63
CA SER A 161 -11.29 -10.34 -0.26
C SER A 161 -11.49 -9.03 0.49
N PRO A 162 -12.48 -8.96 1.37
CA PRO A 162 -12.62 -7.83 2.28
C PRO A 162 -11.46 -7.72 3.28
N GLY A 163 -10.59 -8.73 3.34
CA GLY A 163 -9.51 -8.84 4.32
C GLY A 163 -9.98 -9.43 5.66
N LEU A 164 -9.04 -9.65 6.56
CA LEU A 164 -9.32 -10.10 7.92
C LEU A 164 -10.26 -9.12 8.64
N PRO A 165 -11.20 -9.60 9.48
CA PRO A 165 -12.12 -8.74 10.20
C PRO A 165 -11.37 -7.70 11.05
N SER A 166 -11.60 -6.42 10.80
CA SER A 166 -10.89 -5.32 11.50
C SER A 166 -11.18 -5.26 13.01
N ALA A 167 -12.28 -5.89 13.46
CA ALA A 167 -12.60 -6.01 14.88
C ALA A 167 -11.72 -7.03 15.62
N ASP A 168 -11.18 -8.03 14.90
CA ASP A 168 -10.42 -9.14 15.48
C ASP A 168 -8.91 -8.93 15.44
N TRP A 169 -8.44 -7.95 14.65
CA TRP A 169 -7.02 -7.77 14.37
C TRP A 169 -6.55 -6.32 14.45
N GLU A 170 -5.36 -6.15 15.00
CA GLU A 170 -4.60 -4.89 15.02
C GLU A 170 -3.30 -5.06 14.24
N ILE A 171 -2.84 -3.99 13.61
CA ILE A 171 -1.56 -3.92 12.92
C ILE A 171 -0.61 -3.02 13.72
N VAL A 172 0.53 -3.55 14.10
CA VAL A 172 1.65 -2.78 14.67
C VAL A 172 2.71 -2.62 13.59
N ILE A 173 3.04 -1.40 13.25
CA ILE A 173 4.03 -1.05 12.22
C ILE A 173 5.26 -0.50 12.93
N VAL A 174 6.38 -1.16 12.73
CA VAL A 174 7.69 -0.69 13.20
C VAL A 174 8.43 -0.10 12.01
N LEU A 175 8.70 1.21 12.05
CA LEU A 175 9.40 1.91 10.97
C LEU A 175 10.88 1.57 11.02
N GLY A 176 11.43 1.17 9.88
CA GLY A 176 12.84 0.87 9.73
C GLY A 176 13.67 2.11 9.37
N LYS A 177 15.00 1.97 9.46
CA LYS A 177 15.95 2.98 8.99
C LYS A 177 15.95 3.01 7.45
N GLU A 178 16.15 4.18 6.86
CA GLU A 178 16.28 4.32 5.42
C GLU A 178 17.47 3.48 4.92
N ARG A 179 17.32 2.85 3.75
CA ARG A 179 18.36 2.04 3.11
C ARG A 179 18.85 2.74 1.84
N ASP A 180 20.16 2.75 1.65
CA ASP A 180 20.79 3.33 0.45
C ASP A 180 20.62 2.44 -0.78
N ARG A 181 20.44 1.13 -0.58
CA ARG A 181 20.33 0.16 -1.67
C ARG A 181 18.91 0.10 -2.24
N LYS A 182 18.79 0.39 -3.53
CA LYS A 182 17.57 0.08 -4.30
C LYS A 182 17.58 -1.40 -4.70
N LEU A 183 16.44 -2.08 -4.53
CA LEU A 183 16.24 -3.45 -4.98
C LEU A 183 16.02 -3.48 -6.49
N THR A 184 16.44 -4.57 -7.13
CA THR A 184 16.20 -4.88 -8.55
C THR A 184 15.39 -6.18 -8.66
N LEU A 185 14.80 -6.46 -9.82
CA LEU A 185 14.04 -7.70 -10.03
C LEU A 185 14.89 -8.97 -9.80
N GLU A 186 16.20 -8.91 -10.06
CA GLU A 186 17.12 -10.02 -9.83
C GLU A 186 17.22 -10.43 -8.34
N ASP A 187 17.09 -9.46 -7.44
CA ASP A 187 17.13 -9.72 -6.00
C ASP A 187 16.01 -10.66 -5.54
N PHE A 188 14.90 -10.71 -6.28
CA PHE A 188 13.72 -11.50 -5.93
C PHE A 188 13.79 -12.96 -6.39
N VAL A 189 14.64 -13.27 -7.40
CA VAL A 189 14.69 -14.59 -8.02
C VAL A 189 14.98 -15.71 -7.02
N ALA A 190 15.94 -15.52 -6.13
CA ALA A 190 16.31 -16.54 -5.14
C ALA A 190 15.19 -16.83 -4.10
N GLN A 191 14.23 -15.93 -3.95
CA GLN A 191 13.13 -16.05 -2.99
C GLN A 191 11.79 -16.45 -3.63
N GLN A 192 11.75 -16.75 -4.93
CA GLN A 192 10.54 -17.19 -5.62
C GLN A 192 9.82 -18.36 -4.93
N PRO A 193 10.51 -19.39 -4.39
CA PRO A 193 9.82 -20.46 -3.67
C PRO A 193 9.03 -19.97 -2.44
N ALA A 194 9.53 -18.96 -1.73
CA ALA A 194 8.82 -18.39 -0.58
C ALA A 194 7.63 -17.52 -1.02
N PHE A 195 7.78 -16.73 -2.10
CA PHE A 195 6.67 -16.00 -2.69
C PHE A 195 5.58 -16.92 -3.25
N LEU A 196 5.94 -18.10 -3.77
CA LEU A 196 4.97 -19.11 -4.22
C LEU A 196 4.11 -19.63 -3.06
N GLN A 197 4.69 -19.80 -1.85
CA GLN A 197 3.90 -20.15 -0.68
C GLN A 197 2.91 -19.03 -0.29
N ALA A 198 3.34 -17.77 -0.38
CA ALA A 198 2.44 -16.65 -0.13
C ALA A 198 1.31 -16.57 -1.18
N PHE A 199 1.62 -16.77 -2.45
CA PHE A 199 0.65 -16.81 -3.53
C PHE A 199 -0.40 -17.92 -3.32
N ASN A 200 0.04 -19.16 -3.05
CA ASN A 200 -0.87 -20.28 -2.80
C ASN A 200 -1.76 -20.01 -1.58
N ALA A 201 -1.21 -19.45 -0.51
CA ALA A 201 -1.98 -19.08 0.67
C ALA A 201 -3.07 -18.04 0.36
N LEU A 202 -2.81 -17.06 -0.51
CA LEU A 202 -3.81 -16.07 -0.92
C LEU A 202 -4.91 -16.69 -1.80
N GLN A 203 -4.58 -17.66 -2.66
CA GLN A 203 -5.58 -18.41 -3.41
C GLN A 203 -6.54 -19.20 -2.50
N GLU A 204 -6.05 -19.61 -1.33
CA GLU A 204 -6.83 -20.30 -0.28
C GLU A 204 -7.50 -19.32 0.71
N GLY A 205 -7.34 -18.00 0.52
CA GLY A 205 -7.89 -16.97 1.42
C GLY A 205 -7.19 -16.92 2.79
N ASN A 206 -5.91 -17.29 2.87
CA ASN A 206 -5.15 -17.32 4.12
C ASN A 206 -4.11 -16.18 4.18
N GLU A 207 -4.56 -15.00 4.54
CA GLU A 207 -3.73 -13.78 4.64
C GLU A 207 -2.61 -13.92 5.67
N ILE A 208 -2.85 -14.62 6.77
CA ILE A 208 -1.88 -14.80 7.86
C ILE A 208 -0.65 -15.58 7.37
N ILE A 209 -0.89 -16.66 6.64
CA ILE A 209 0.17 -17.47 6.04
C ILE A 209 0.87 -16.69 4.93
N ALA A 210 0.09 -16.01 4.06
CA ALA A 210 0.64 -15.19 2.99
C ALA A 210 1.57 -14.09 3.51
N MET A 211 1.10 -13.32 4.50
CA MET A 211 1.88 -12.27 5.17
C MET A 211 3.19 -12.81 5.74
N THR A 212 3.15 -13.99 6.38
CA THR A 212 4.33 -14.63 6.97
C THR A 212 5.34 -15.05 5.90
N TRP A 213 4.89 -15.66 4.81
CA TRP A 213 5.80 -16.09 3.74
C TRP A 213 6.36 -14.90 2.94
N ASN A 214 5.57 -13.88 2.67
CA ASN A 214 6.07 -12.64 2.08
C ASN A 214 7.15 -12.01 2.98
N GLY A 215 6.92 -11.94 4.29
CA GLY A 215 7.91 -11.46 5.24
C GLY A 215 9.22 -12.26 5.20
N ARG A 216 9.15 -13.58 5.16
CA ARG A 216 10.33 -14.47 5.05
C ARG A 216 11.09 -14.23 3.75
N ALA A 217 10.38 -14.11 2.62
CA ALA A 217 10.99 -13.82 1.32
C ALA A 217 11.74 -12.49 1.35
N MET A 218 11.07 -11.44 1.84
CA MET A 218 11.68 -10.11 1.94
C MET A 218 12.89 -10.08 2.88
N LEU A 219 12.85 -10.79 4.02
CA LEU A 219 14.02 -10.94 4.91
C LEU A 219 15.19 -11.65 4.22
N GLY A 220 14.92 -12.61 3.34
CA GLY A 220 15.95 -13.26 2.52
C GLY A 220 16.61 -12.30 1.53
N ILE A 221 15.81 -11.44 0.87
CA ILE A 221 16.27 -10.43 -0.09
C ILE A 221 17.08 -9.33 0.60
N LEU A 222 16.55 -8.80 1.68
CA LEU A 222 17.14 -7.68 2.39
C LEU A 222 18.41 -8.05 3.15
N ASN A 223 18.54 -9.33 3.55
CA ASN A 223 19.63 -9.88 4.33
C ASN A 223 20.00 -9.04 5.58
N ASP A 224 18.96 -8.48 6.22
CA ASP A 224 19.06 -7.60 7.37
C ASP A 224 18.91 -8.41 8.67
N SER A 225 19.98 -8.50 9.45
CA SER A 225 20.02 -9.29 10.69
C SER A 225 19.19 -8.65 11.82
N GLU A 226 19.11 -7.33 11.87
CA GLU A 226 18.29 -6.62 12.86
C GLU A 226 16.80 -6.85 12.57
N LEU A 227 16.37 -6.67 11.33
CA LEU A 227 15.00 -6.91 10.90
C LEU A 227 14.58 -8.37 11.11
N ARG A 228 15.50 -9.33 10.86
CA ARG A 228 15.25 -10.76 11.14
C ARG A 228 15.07 -11.03 12.61
N LYS A 229 15.89 -10.42 13.47
CA LYS A 229 15.74 -10.52 14.91
C LYS A 229 14.41 -9.93 15.36
N MET A 230 14.06 -8.74 14.89
CA MET A 230 12.78 -8.09 15.21
C MET A 230 11.59 -8.97 14.81
N THR A 231 11.62 -9.58 13.63
CA THR A 231 10.57 -10.50 13.17
C THR A 231 10.45 -11.72 14.11
N ASN A 232 11.57 -12.34 14.51
CA ASN A 232 11.53 -13.47 15.44
C ASN A 232 11.01 -13.05 16.82
N ASP A 233 11.45 -11.90 17.32
CA ASP A 233 10.99 -11.33 18.59
C ASP A 233 9.47 -11.10 18.58
N SER A 234 8.89 -10.65 17.46
CA SER A 234 7.44 -10.43 17.38
C SER A 234 6.65 -11.74 17.55
N PHE A 235 7.10 -12.84 16.94
CA PHE A 235 6.46 -14.15 17.11
C PHE A 235 6.60 -14.69 18.53
N ILE A 236 7.78 -14.54 19.16
CA ILE A 236 8.01 -14.90 20.56
C ILE A 236 7.06 -14.12 21.48
N ASN A 237 6.80 -12.87 21.16
CA ASN A 237 5.89 -12.01 21.90
C ASN A 237 4.41 -12.16 21.50
N GLY A 238 4.04 -13.16 20.69
CA GLY A 238 2.66 -13.55 20.42
C GLY A 238 2.03 -13.01 19.14
N ALA A 239 2.79 -12.37 18.23
CA ALA A 239 2.31 -12.01 16.92
C ALA A 239 1.84 -13.24 16.13
N ARG A 240 0.85 -13.06 15.25
CA ARG A 240 0.32 -14.13 14.40
C ARG A 240 0.95 -14.15 13.01
N ALA A 241 1.33 -12.99 12.50
CA ALA A 241 2.09 -12.86 11.26
C ALA A 241 2.96 -11.62 11.31
N THR A 242 4.02 -11.63 10.49
CA THR A 242 4.85 -10.45 10.24
C THR A 242 5.20 -10.39 8.76
N THR A 243 5.27 -9.17 8.23
CA THR A 243 5.74 -8.93 6.87
C THR A 243 6.63 -7.70 6.81
N VAL A 244 7.52 -7.66 5.84
CA VAL A 244 8.18 -6.42 5.41
C VAL A 244 7.37 -5.86 4.26
N SER A 245 6.90 -4.62 4.39
CA SER A 245 5.98 -4.03 3.43
C SER A 245 6.73 -3.41 2.24
N GLY A 246 6.34 -3.81 1.03
CA GLY A 246 6.95 -3.36 -0.22
C GLY A 246 8.45 -3.61 -0.26
N SER A 247 9.17 -2.80 -1.01
CA SER A 247 10.64 -2.72 -1.00
C SER A 247 11.17 -1.83 0.14
N GLY A 248 10.27 -1.35 1.01
CA GLY A 248 10.60 -0.41 2.08
C GLY A 248 11.17 -1.06 3.33
N ASN A 249 11.15 -0.30 4.41
CA ASN A 249 11.87 -0.62 5.65
C ASN A 249 10.91 -0.95 6.80
N ALA A 250 9.59 -0.74 6.63
CA ALA A 250 8.64 -1.01 7.68
C ALA A 250 8.34 -2.51 7.81
N MET A 251 8.33 -2.97 9.04
CA MET A 251 7.81 -4.27 9.44
C MET A 251 6.38 -4.09 9.95
N ALA A 252 5.44 -4.80 9.37
CA ALA A 252 4.06 -4.87 9.84
C ALA A 252 3.82 -6.18 10.58
N ILE A 253 3.20 -6.08 11.74
CA ILE A 253 2.96 -7.16 12.70
C ILE A 253 1.47 -7.29 12.92
N LEU A 254 0.92 -8.48 12.70
CA LEU A 254 -0.49 -8.79 12.94
C LEU A 254 -0.69 -9.32 14.36
N VAL A 255 -1.55 -8.67 15.12
CA VAL A 255 -1.80 -8.96 16.53
C VAL A 255 -3.30 -9.18 16.75
N PRO A 256 -3.72 -10.24 17.50
CA PRO A 256 -5.14 -10.40 17.87
C PRO A 256 -5.66 -9.22 18.70
N ALA A 257 -6.75 -8.58 18.28
CA ALA A 257 -7.37 -7.45 18.98
C ALA A 257 -7.98 -7.83 20.33
N ALA A 258 -8.36 -9.10 20.51
CA ALA A 258 -8.95 -9.60 21.76
C ALA A 258 -8.02 -9.47 22.98
N SER A 259 -6.72 -9.21 22.78
CA SER A 259 -5.73 -9.07 23.85
C SER A 259 -5.08 -7.70 23.83
N SER A 260 -5.69 -6.70 24.45
CA SER A 260 -5.12 -5.36 24.63
C SER A 260 -3.75 -5.39 25.36
N ALA A 261 -3.59 -6.34 26.30
CA ALA A 261 -2.31 -6.53 27.00
C ALA A 261 -1.20 -6.98 26.06
N LEU A 262 -1.50 -7.89 25.11
CA LEU A 262 -0.54 -8.35 24.11
C LEU A 262 -0.16 -7.21 23.14
N LEU A 263 -1.14 -6.45 22.66
CA LEU A 263 -0.90 -5.29 21.81
C LEU A 263 0.01 -4.28 22.50
N SER A 264 -0.34 -3.89 23.74
CA SER A 264 0.46 -2.97 24.54
C SER A 264 1.88 -3.49 24.81
N HIS A 265 2.02 -4.79 25.04
CA HIS A 265 3.32 -5.44 25.24
C HIS A 265 4.19 -5.36 23.97
N ILE A 266 3.65 -5.70 22.80
CA ILE A 266 4.38 -5.64 21.52
C ILE A 266 4.79 -4.20 21.21
N VAL A 267 3.88 -3.23 21.34
CA VAL A 267 4.19 -1.81 21.12
C VAL A 267 5.33 -1.36 22.03
N SER A 268 5.19 -1.57 23.35
CA SER A 268 6.21 -1.18 24.33
C SER A 268 7.55 -1.88 24.11
N TRP A 269 7.52 -3.14 23.64
CA TRP A 269 8.74 -3.90 23.34
C TRP A 269 9.61 -3.20 22.30
N TYR A 270 8.99 -2.70 21.21
CA TYR A 270 9.71 -2.02 20.15
C TYR A 270 10.05 -0.57 20.49
N GLU A 271 9.18 0.17 21.16
CA GLU A 271 9.46 1.54 21.60
C GLU A 271 10.62 1.64 22.59
N GLN A 272 10.78 0.65 23.49
CA GLN A 272 11.84 0.67 24.51
C GLN A 272 13.17 0.11 24.05
N ARG A 273 13.19 -0.76 23.05
CA ARG A 273 14.38 -1.52 22.64
C ARG A 273 14.96 -1.14 21.29
N SER A 274 14.25 -0.36 20.54
CA SER A 274 14.69 0.13 19.26
C SER A 274 14.54 1.64 19.20
N GLU A 275 15.40 2.29 18.43
CA GLU A 275 15.22 3.71 18.06
C GLU A 275 14.11 3.88 17.01
N HIS A 276 13.31 2.82 16.78
CA HIS A 276 12.28 2.77 15.76
C HIS A 276 10.98 3.39 16.25
N LYS A 277 10.37 4.20 15.40
CA LYS A 277 9.02 4.69 15.63
C LYS A 277 8.02 3.58 15.40
N VAL A 278 7.07 3.43 16.32
CA VAL A 278 5.97 2.46 16.23
C VAL A 278 4.67 3.19 15.91
N ILE A 279 3.87 2.61 15.02
CA ILE A 279 2.54 3.11 14.63
C ILE A 279 1.55 1.96 14.79
N GLN A 280 0.38 2.25 15.34
CA GLN A 280 -0.75 1.32 15.34
C GLN A 280 -1.69 1.69 14.21
N ALA A 281 -2.22 0.69 13.53
CA ALA A 281 -3.19 0.84 12.44
C ALA A 281 -4.20 -0.29 12.50
N LYS A 282 -5.36 -0.07 11.86
CA LYS A 282 -6.41 -1.07 11.67
C LYS A 282 -6.52 -1.47 10.21
N ILE A 283 -7.05 -2.65 9.99
CA ILE A 283 -7.41 -3.10 8.64
C ILE A 283 -8.61 -2.30 8.17
N ILE A 284 -8.57 -1.83 6.92
CA ILE A 284 -9.73 -1.29 6.22
C ILE A 284 -10.33 -2.42 5.40
N ASN A 285 -11.48 -2.90 5.81
CA ASN A 285 -12.18 -3.94 5.08
C ASN A 285 -12.70 -3.42 3.74
N GLY A 286 -12.53 -4.21 2.70
CA GLY A 286 -13.11 -3.96 1.38
C GLY A 286 -14.58 -4.35 1.28
N PRO A 287 -15.20 -4.13 0.13
CA PRO A 287 -16.54 -4.64 -0.15
C PRO A 287 -16.55 -6.17 -0.08
N MET A 288 -17.68 -6.72 0.34
CA MET A 288 -17.88 -8.17 0.25
C MET A 288 -17.97 -8.58 -1.23
N PRO A 289 -17.31 -9.67 -1.64
CA PRO A 289 -17.49 -10.21 -2.98
C PRO A 289 -18.98 -10.40 -3.27
N LYS A 290 -19.40 -10.03 -4.49
CA LYS A 290 -20.76 -10.34 -4.93
C LYS A 290 -20.88 -11.85 -5.00
N VAL A 291 -21.83 -12.41 -4.27
CA VAL A 291 -22.22 -13.81 -4.46
C VAL A 291 -23.08 -13.82 -5.72
N ASP A 292 -22.58 -14.45 -6.77
CA ASP A 292 -23.43 -14.72 -7.93
C ASP A 292 -24.59 -15.60 -7.43
N GLU A 293 -25.79 -15.02 -7.44
CA GLU A 293 -27.01 -15.79 -7.23
C GLU A 293 -27.23 -16.65 -8.49
N ASP A 294 -26.85 -17.93 -8.42
CA ASP A 294 -27.14 -18.95 -9.43
C ASP A 294 -28.64 -19.21 -9.56
#